data_d332b0aadfdbb4b55e80ec52efe62b7b
#
_entry.id   d332b0aadfdbb4b55e80ec52efe62b7b
#
_cell.length_a   1.000
_cell.length_b   1.000
_cell.length_c   1.000
_cell.angle_alpha   90.00
_cell.angle_beta   90.00
_cell.angle_gamma   90.00
#
_symmetry.space_group_name_H-M   'P 1'
#
loop_
_entity.id
_entity.type
_entity.pdbx_description
1 polymer ?
#
loop_
_entity_poly.entity_id
_entity_poly.type
_entity_poly.pdbx_seq_one_letter_code
_entity_poly.pdbx_strand_id
1 'polypeptide(L)'
;MKVDGVLRWRTAGLLLAVLAIVLFPYFVTLGNSRDTQEAASWVTHSTAVKAVTYQIAYVIRDSEAANYRLLVGDNNDLNRQRAVRVMKQAPELLQQLRGLTRDNPDQQLLIGSLESRINGRIALMNQASTRMQQGDLGGARQSLRDAGDLFTLDGEFSSIVHNEETLLQQRQSVSRRREFNGRLALTLTALAQLILLVIIVVMSERQIGRRRMAESRESHAVQRSQLILQAVREPIALFDAELKSLVV
;
A
#
# COMPACT_ATOMS: atom_id res chain seq x y z
N MET A 1 9.06 22.76 49.04
CA MET A 1 9.59 22.94 47.66
C MET A 1 9.95 21.67 46.87
N LYS A 2 9.79 20.45 47.38
CA LYS A 2 10.05 19.20 46.59
C LYS A 2 8.81 18.59 45.95
N VAL A 3 7.61 18.99 46.32
CA VAL A 3 6.34 18.38 45.82
C VAL A 3 5.99 18.85 44.41
N ASP A 4 6.34 20.08 44.06
CA ASP A 4 6.02 20.66 42.73
C ASP A 4 6.80 20.00 41.58
N GLY A 5 8.02 19.56 41.84
CA GLY A 5 8.85 18.86 40.84
C GLY A 5 8.26 17.51 40.39
N VAL A 6 7.84 16.68 41.36
CA VAL A 6 7.27 15.34 41.09
C VAL A 6 5.95 15.45 40.37
N LEU A 7 5.12 16.45 40.68
CA LEU A 7 3.84 16.67 40.01
C LEU A 7 4.05 17.12 38.54
N ARG A 8 5.04 17.95 38.27
CA ARG A 8 5.39 18.41 36.89
C ARG A 8 5.94 17.27 36.04
N TRP A 9 6.76 16.35 36.58
CA TRP A 9 7.26 15.19 35.86
C TRP A 9 6.14 14.19 35.52
N ARG A 10 5.19 13.98 36.40
CA ARG A 10 4.03 13.10 36.17
C ARG A 10 3.11 13.64 35.08
N THR A 11 2.84 14.95 35.08
CA THR A 11 2.03 15.58 34.03
C THR A 11 2.74 15.63 32.69
N ALA A 12 4.05 15.87 32.67
CA ALA A 12 4.85 15.81 31.44
C ALA A 12 4.90 14.39 30.86
N GLY A 13 5.05 13.35 31.71
CA GLY A 13 5.01 11.96 31.27
C GLY A 13 3.66 11.55 30.70
N LEU A 14 2.55 11.98 31.30
CA LEU A 14 1.21 11.76 30.77
C LEU A 14 1.00 12.47 29.42
N LEU A 15 1.44 13.71 29.28
CA LEU A 15 1.36 14.44 28.01
C LEU A 15 2.17 13.76 26.91
N LEU A 16 3.38 13.30 27.22
CA LEU A 16 4.22 12.54 26.28
C LEU A 16 3.58 11.21 25.86
N ALA A 17 2.98 10.49 26.80
CA ALA A 17 2.25 9.25 26.52
C ALA A 17 1.03 9.50 25.61
N VAL A 18 0.25 10.53 25.89
CA VAL A 18 -0.89 10.95 25.05
C VAL A 18 -0.42 11.32 23.65
N LEU A 19 0.65 12.12 23.55
CA LEU A 19 1.21 12.53 22.27
C LEU A 19 1.71 11.31 21.46
N ALA A 20 2.41 10.38 22.10
CA ALA A 20 2.89 9.16 21.46
C ALA A 20 1.73 8.31 20.95
N ILE A 21 0.68 8.12 21.75
CA ILE A 21 -0.51 7.34 21.38
C ILE A 21 -1.28 8.01 20.22
N VAL A 22 -1.31 9.34 20.15
CA VAL A 22 -1.97 10.06 19.04
C VAL A 22 -1.13 10.04 17.77
N LEU A 23 0.19 10.17 17.87
CA LEU A 23 1.08 10.20 16.70
C LEU A 23 1.35 8.81 16.11
N PHE A 24 1.32 7.75 16.91
CA PHE A 24 1.63 6.39 16.47
C PHE A 24 0.75 5.94 15.30
N PRO A 25 -0.61 6.05 15.32
CA PRO A 25 -1.45 5.63 14.18
C PRO A 25 -1.16 6.45 12.93
N TYR A 26 -0.77 7.71 13.05
CA TYR A 26 -0.37 8.53 11.91
C TYR A 26 0.86 7.94 11.21
N PHE A 27 1.91 7.57 11.94
CA PHE A 27 3.11 6.96 11.38
C PHE A 27 2.82 5.57 10.78
N VAL A 28 1.98 4.76 11.41
CA VAL A 28 1.55 3.45 10.88
C VAL A 28 0.77 3.63 9.57
N THR A 29 -0.13 4.61 9.49
CA THR A 29 -0.90 4.91 8.27
C THR A 29 0.00 5.38 7.13
N LEU A 30 1.00 6.23 7.43
CA LEU A 30 1.97 6.69 6.42
C LEU A 30 2.79 5.53 5.84
N GLY A 31 3.24 4.59 6.66
CA GLY A 31 3.94 3.39 6.22
C GLY A 31 3.05 2.50 5.34
N ASN A 32 1.83 2.24 5.77
CA ASN A 32 0.87 1.41 5.04
C ASN A 32 0.48 2.00 3.66
N SER A 33 0.41 3.33 3.54
CA SER A 33 0.13 4.00 2.27
C SER A 33 1.22 3.78 1.23
N ARG A 34 2.49 3.80 1.64
CA ARG A 34 3.63 3.50 0.76
C ARG A 34 3.62 2.06 0.27
N ASP A 35 3.40 1.10 1.17
CA ASP A 35 3.34 -0.33 0.83
C ASP A 35 2.19 -0.63 -0.17
N THR A 36 1.06 0.06 -0.04
CA THR A 36 -0.07 -0.08 -0.98
C THR A 36 0.26 0.47 -2.37
N GLN A 37 0.93 1.61 -2.45
CA GLN A 37 1.38 2.18 -3.72
C GLN A 37 2.43 1.29 -4.39
N GLU A 38 3.37 0.75 -3.64
CA GLU A 38 4.38 -0.19 -4.14
C GLU A 38 3.71 -1.47 -4.67
N ALA A 39 2.76 -2.05 -3.95
CA ALA A 39 2.01 -3.22 -4.40
C ALA A 39 1.24 -2.93 -5.70
N ALA A 40 0.59 -1.77 -5.81
CA ALA A 40 -0.11 -1.35 -7.03
C ALA A 40 0.85 -1.18 -8.22
N SER A 41 2.04 -0.61 -7.99
CA SER A 41 3.06 -0.46 -9.03
C SER A 41 3.55 -1.81 -9.58
N TRP A 42 3.70 -2.83 -8.72
CA TRP A 42 4.06 -4.19 -9.13
C TRP A 42 2.97 -4.88 -9.94
N VAL A 43 1.70 -4.67 -9.61
CA VAL A 43 0.58 -5.18 -10.42
C VAL A 43 0.60 -4.56 -11.82
N THR A 44 0.79 -3.26 -11.90
CA THR A 44 0.88 -2.54 -13.17
C THR A 44 2.08 -3.02 -14.00
N HIS A 45 3.24 -3.17 -13.37
CA HIS A 45 4.45 -3.68 -13.99
C HIS A 45 4.25 -5.09 -14.56
N SER A 46 3.77 -6.04 -13.75
CA SER A 46 3.52 -7.42 -14.16
C SER A 46 2.48 -7.52 -15.29
N THR A 47 1.46 -6.65 -15.24
CA THR A 47 0.47 -6.56 -16.32
C THR A 47 1.10 -6.04 -17.61
N ALA A 48 2.01 -5.06 -17.55
CA ALA A 48 2.73 -4.56 -18.72
C ALA A 48 3.63 -5.64 -19.35
N VAL A 49 4.39 -6.40 -18.54
CA VAL A 49 5.21 -7.52 -19.02
C VAL A 49 4.36 -8.55 -19.75
N LYS A 50 3.24 -9.00 -19.14
CA LYS A 50 2.33 -9.95 -19.77
C LYS A 50 1.71 -9.41 -21.06
N ALA A 51 1.29 -8.15 -21.07
CA ALA A 51 0.71 -7.51 -22.25
C ALA A 51 1.68 -7.49 -23.42
N VAL A 52 2.94 -7.08 -23.21
CA VAL A 52 3.98 -7.09 -24.26
C VAL A 52 4.28 -8.53 -24.72
N THR A 53 4.35 -9.49 -23.81
CA THR A 53 4.56 -10.92 -24.13
C THR A 53 3.45 -11.44 -25.04
N TYR A 54 2.19 -11.18 -24.72
CA TYR A 54 1.05 -11.56 -25.57
C TYR A 54 1.03 -10.80 -26.90
N GLN A 55 1.44 -9.55 -26.91
CA GLN A 55 1.53 -8.78 -28.15
C GLN A 55 2.58 -9.34 -29.10
N ILE A 56 3.74 -9.79 -28.60
CA ILE A 56 4.75 -10.49 -29.41
C ILE A 56 4.14 -11.76 -29.99
N ALA A 57 3.51 -12.60 -29.17
CA ALA A 57 2.86 -13.84 -29.62
C ALA A 57 1.79 -13.57 -30.70
N TYR A 58 0.99 -12.52 -30.51
CA TYR A 58 -0.03 -12.11 -31.48
C TYR A 58 0.59 -11.70 -32.82
N VAL A 59 1.62 -10.84 -32.82
CA VAL A 59 2.27 -10.36 -34.05
C VAL A 59 2.86 -11.48 -34.84
N ILE A 60 3.48 -12.47 -34.19
CA ILE A 60 4.05 -13.65 -34.84
C ILE A 60 2.94 -14.48 -35.48
N ARG A 61 1.89 -14.84 -34.72
CA ARG A 61 0.78 -15.65 -35.22
C ARG A 61 0.01 -14.97 -36.35
N ASP A 62 -0.23 -13.65 -36.24
CA ASP A 62 -0.87 -12.86 -37.29
C ASP A 62 -0.06 -12.85 -38.59
N SER A 63 1.28 -12.69 -38.48
CA SER A 63 2.18 -12.72 -39.65
C SER A 63 2.27 -14.12 -40.28
N GLU A 64 2.27 -15.19 -39.49
CA GLU A 64 2.22 -16.57 -40.00
C GLU A 64 0.91 -16.86 -40.74
N ALA A 65 -0.23 -16.51 -40.11
CA ALA A 65 -1.54 -16.69 -40.73
C ALA A 65 -1.62 -15.93 -42.06
N ALA A 66 -1.03 -14.72 -42.12
CA ALA A 66 -0.98 -13.96 -43.35
C ALA A 66 -0.10 -14.63 -44.42
N ASN A 67 1.07 -15.21 -44.06
CA ASN A 67 1.90 -15.95 -44.98
C ASN A 67 1.20 -17.22 -45.53
N TYR A 68 0.44 -17.95 -44.70
CA TYR A 68 -0.36 -19.07 -45.18
C TYR A 68 -1.48 -18.61 -46.13
N ARG A 69 -2.13 -17.48 -45.91
CA ARG A 69 -3.13 -16.93 -46.82
C ARG A 69 -2.49 -16.55 -48.18
N LEU A 70 -1.32 -15.93 -48.17
CA LEU A 70 -0.57 -15.63 -49.39
C LEU A 70 -0.22 -16.92 -50.17
N LEU A 71 0.17 -18.01 -49.45
CA LEU A 71 0.50 -19.28 -50.02
C LEU A 71 -0.69 -19.95 -50.76
N VAL A 72 -1.93 -19.74 -50.27
CA VAL A 72 -3.13 -20.29 -50.90
C VAL A 72 -3.75 -19.33 -51.95
N GLY A 73 -3.07 -18.24 -52.28
CA GLY A 73 -3.45 -17.32 -53.36
C GLY A 73 -4.26 -16.11 -52.93
N ASP A 74 -4.48 -15.88 -51.60
CA ASP A 74 -5.16 -14.66 -51.12
C ASP A 74 -4.17 -13.49 -51.04
N ASN A 75 -3.80 -12.98 -52.20
CA ASN A 75 -2.73 -11.99 -52.42
C ASN A 75 -3.22 -10.53 -52.27
N ASN A 76 -4.04 -10.24 -51.26
CA ASN A 76 -4.44 -8.86 -50.98
C ASN A 76 -3.36 -8.07 -50.22
N ASP A 77 -3.40 -6.73 -50.33
CA ASP A 77 -2.43 -5.84 -49.71
C ASP A 77 -2.40 -5.95 -48.19
N LEU A 78 -3.54 -6.26 -47.54
CA LEU A 78 -3.63 -6.46 -46.11
C LEU A 78 -2.79 -7.67 -45.66
N ASN A 79 -2.91 -8.80 -46.35
CA ASN A 79 -2.12 -10.01 -46.04
C ASN A 79 -0.64 -9.76 -46.27
N ARG A 80 -0.24 -9.03 -47.32
CA ARG A 80 1.16 -8.67 -47.55
C ARG A 80 1.71 -7.80 -46.42
N GLN A 81 0.97 -6.79 -45.97
CA GLN A 81 1.38 -5.94 -44.85
C GLN A 81 1.47 -6.75 -43.54
N ARG A 82 0.54 -7.64 -43.25
CA ARG A 82 0.57 -8.50 -42.06
C ARG A 82 1.73 -9.47 -42.08
N ALA A 83 2.03 -10.08 -43.22
CA ALA A 83 3.11 -11.06 -43.37
C ALA A 83 4.49 -10.48 -42.99
N VAL A 84 4.72 -9.19 -43.27
CA VAL A 84 5.99 -8.52 -42.95
C VAL A 84 5.99 -7.76 -41.61
N ARG A 85 4.85 -7.70 -40.93
CA ARG A 85 4.69 -6.92 -39.70
C ARG A 85 5.63 -7.37 -38.60
N VAL A 86 5.84 -8.68 -38.45
CA VAL A 86 6.69 -9.28 -37.41
C VAL A 86 8.12 -8.77 -37.48
N MET A 87 8.67 -8.52 -38.69
CA MET A 87 10.04 -8.03 -38.87
C MET A 87 10.26 -6.65 -38.28
N LYS A 88 9.22 -5.80 -38.26
CA LYS A 88 9.30 -4.45 -37.68
C LYS A 88 8.96 -4.42 -36.20
N GLN A 89 7.89 -5.12 -35.82
CA GLN A 89 7.32 -5.01 -34.47
C GLN A 89 7.97 -5.93 -33.45
N ALA A 90 8.44 -7.13 -33.85
CA ALA A 90 9.02 -8.06 -32.88
C ALA A 90 10.29 -7.52 -32.22
N PRO A 91 11.25 -6.89 -32.94
CA PRO A 91 12.45 -6.31 -32.29
C PRO A 91 12.10 -5.21 -31.29
N GLU A 92 11.16 -4.31 -31.63
CA GLU A 92 10.72 -3.22 -30.76
C GLU A 92 10.06 -3.76 -29.48
N LEU A 93 9.17 -4.74 -29.63
CA LEU A 93 8.48 -5.38 -28.51
C LEU A 93 9.44 -6.18 -27.62
N LEU A 94 10.43 -6.87 -28.20
CA LEU A 94 11.47 -7.58 -27.46
C LEU A 94 12.34 -6.59 -26.66
N GLN A 95 12.70 -5.46 -27.25
CA GLN A 95 13.43 -4.41 -26.55
C GLN A 95 12.62 -3.82 -25.40
N GLN A 96 11.32 -3.60 -25.62
CA GLN A 96 10.40 -3.16 -24.57
C GLN A 96 10.30 -4.19 -23.45
N LEU A 97 10.16 -5.48 -23.78
CA LEU A 97 10.12 -6.58 -22.82
C LEU A 97 11.40 -6.66 -21.99
N ARG A 98 12.56 -6.54 -22.64
CA ARG A 98 13.87 -6.47 -21.95
C ARG A 98 13.96 -5.27 -21.01
N GLY A 99 13.45 -4.12 -21.42
CA GLY A 99 13.40 -2.92 -20.59
C GLY A 99 12.56 -3.11 -19.33
N LEU A 100 11.39 -3.71 -19.48
CA LEU A 100 10.48 -4.01 -18.37
C LEU A 100 11.06 -5.03 -17.37
N THR A 101 11.83 -6.00 -17.83
CA THR A 101 12.36 -7.11 -17.00
C THR A 101 13.83 -6.94 -16.62
N ARG A 102 14.37 -5.73 -16.75
CA ARG A 102 15.80 -5.44 -16.54
C ARG A 102 16.31 -5.83 -15.15
N ASP A 103 15.45 -5.81 -14.16
CA ASP A 103 15.72 -6.13 -12.77
C ASP A 103 15.71 -7.65 -12.48
N ASN A 104 15.32 -8.48 -13.47
CA ASN A 104 15.20 -9.93 -13.31
C ASN A 104 16.12 -10.69 -14.26
N PRO A 105 17.32 -11.15 -13.81
CA PRO A 105 18.28 -11.87 -14.63
C PRO A 105 17.72 -13.15 -15.28
N ASP A 106 16.89 -13.90 -14.55
CA ASP A 106 16.32 -15.16 -15.05
C ASP A 106 15.36 -14.89 -16.22
N GLN A 107 14.58 -13.83 -16.14
CA GLN A 107 13.74 -13.41 -17.25
C GLN A 107 14.56 -12.90 -18.44
N GLN A 108 15.67 -12.21 -18.21
CA GLN A 108 16.57 -11.78 -19.30
C GLN A 108 17.14 -12.97 -20.09
N LEU A 109 17.44 -14.09 -19.43
CA LEU A 109 17.86 -15.33 -20.08
C LEU A 109 16.73 -15.94 -20.92
N LEU A 110 15.52 -16.01 -20.40
CA LEU A 110 14.35 -16.49 -21.14
C LEU A 110 14.03 -15.62 -22.36
N ILE A 111 14.14 -14.30 -22.23
CA ILE A 111 13.94 -13.37 -23.34
C ILE A 111 15.04 -13.53 -24.39
N GLY A 112 16.27 -13.81 -24.00
CA GLY A 112 17.36 -14.14 -24.95
C GLY A 112 17.08 -15.40 -25.76
N SER A 113 16.57 -16.47 -25.12
CA SER A 113 16.12 -17.67 -25.80
C SER A 113 14.95 -17.40 -26.76
N LEU A 114 13.94 -16.65 -26.27
CA LEU A 114 12.78 -16.26 -27.05
C LEU A 114 13.19 -15.45 -28.30
N GLU A 115 14.06 -14.47 -28.16
CA GLU A 115 14.59 -13.67 -29.28
C GLU A 115 15.29 -14.51 -30.33
N SER A 116 16.15 -15.45 -29.91
CA SER A 116 16.82 -16.37 -30.84
C SER A 116 15.84 -17.21 -31.65
N ARG A 117 14.81 -17.75 -30.99
CA ARG A 117 13.75 -18.53 -31.66
C ARG A 117 12.88 -17.68 -32.59
N ILE A 118 12.51 -16.48 -32.18
CA ILE A 118 11.76 -15.53 -33.02
C ILE A 118 12.55 -15.19 -34.26
N ASN A 119 13.85 -14.90 -34.14
CA ASN A 119 14.70 -14.60 -35.29
C ASN A 119 14.80 -15.77 -36.26
N GLY A 120 14.95 -17.00 -35.75
CA GLY A 120 14.93 -18.21 -36.58
C GLY A 120 13.59 -18.38 -37.31
N ARG A 121 12.48 -18.15 -36.63
CA ARG A 121 11.14 -18.21 -37.21
C ARG A 121 10.92 -17.17 -38.29
N ILE A 122 11.33 -15.92 -38.06
CA ILE A 122 11.31 -14.83 -39.06
C ILE A 122 12.15 -15.20 -40.29
N ALA A 123 13.33 -15.77 -40.09
CA ALA A 123 14.18 -16.18 -41.21
C ALA A 123 13.50 -17.19 -42.13
N LEU A 124 12.83 -18.21 -41.55
CA LEU A 124 12.08 -19.20 -42.33
C LEU A 124 10.82 -18.61 -43.00
N MET A 125 10.13 -17.66 -42.33
CA MET A 125 9.01 -16.93 -42.94
C MET A 125 9.46 -16.09 -44.14
N ASN A 126 10.63 -15.43 -44.04
CA ASN A 126 11.24 -14.69 -45.15
C ASN A 126 11.62 -15.62 -46.30
N GLN A 127 12.22 -16.78 -45.99
CA GLN A 127 12.53 -17.79 -47.01
C GLN A 127 11.26 -18.27 -47.71
N ALA A 128 10.15 -18.51 -46.97
CA ALA A 128 8.87 -18.88 -47.55
C ALA A 128 8.35 -17.76 -48.48
N SER A 129 8.44 -16.49 -48.10
CA SER A 129 8.04 -15.35 -48.92
C SER A 129 8.86 -15.29 -50.23
N THR A 130 10.16 -15.49 -50.15
CA THR A 130 11.05 -15.54 -51.35
C THR A 130 10.70 -16.68 -52.27
N ARG A 131 10.44 -17.89 -51.73
CA ARG A 131 10.03 -19.06 -52.52
C ARG A 131 8.67 -18.87 -53.20
N MET A 132 7.71 -18.22 -52.50
CA MET A 132 6.42 -17.87 -53.11
C MET A 132 6.60 -16.94 -54.33
N GLN A 133 7.49 -15.96 -54.23
CA GLN A 133 7.82 -15.05 -55.35
C GLN A 133 8.47 -15.78 -56.55
N GLN A 134 9.19 -16.88 -56.27
CA GLN A 134 9.83 -17.70 -57.28
C GLN A 134 8.86 -18.78 -57.86
N GLY A 135 7.65 -18.87 -57.37
CA GLY A 135 6.67 -19.88 -57.79
C GLY A 135 6.84 -21.24 -57.12
N ASP A 136 7.84 -21.40 -56.20
CA ASP A 136 8.05 -22.63 -55.42
C ASP A 136 7.09 -22.69 -54.21
N LEU A 137 5.81 -23.00 -54.47
CA LEU A 137 4.80 -23.09 -53.41
C LEU A 137 5.03 -24.28 -52.48
N GLY A 138 5.65 -25.37 -52.98
CA GLY A 138 6.01 -26.53 -52.19
C GLY A 138 7.07 -26.24 -51.15
N GLY A 139 8.17 -25.62 -51.60
CA GLY A 139 9.22 -25.19 -50.71
C GLY A 139 8.80 -24.07 -49.74
N ALA A 140 7.94 -23.15 -50.18
CA ALA A 140 7.35 -22.13 -49.30
C ALA A 140 6.53 -22.76 -48.18
N ARG A 141 5.66 -23.74 -48.49
CA ARG A 141 4.87 -24.46 -47.49
C ARG A 141 5.77 -25.18 -46.47
N GLN A 142 6.86 -25.81 -46.96
CA GLN A 142 7.82 -26.48 -46.07
C GLN A 142 8.47 -25.48 -45.12
N SER A 143 8.97 -24.35 -45.62
CA SER A 143 9.58 -23.30 -44.78
C SER A 143 8.64 -22.78 -43.72
N LEU A 144 7.34 -22.60 -44.01
CA LEU A 144 6.35 -22.18 -43.00
C LEU A 144 6.09 -23.25 -41.95
N ARG A 145 6.06 -24.52 -42.31
CA ARG A 145 5.96 -25.63 -41.36
C ARG A 145 7.19 -25.71 -40.47
N ASP A 146 8.37 -25.65 -41.04
CA ASP A 146 9.64 -25.69 -40.31
C ASP A 146 9.74 -24.49 -39.32
N ALA A 147 9.21 -23.31 -39.69
CA ALA A 147 9.12 -22.18 -38.78
C ALA A 147 8.29 -22.50 -37.52
N GLY A 148 7.16 -23.19 -37.66
CA GLY A 148 6.32 -23.62 -36.54
C GLY A 148 6.94 -24.72 -35.71
N ASP A 149 7.49 -25.75 -36.36
CA ASP A 149 7.95 -26.99 -35.74
C ASP A 149 9.32 -26.85 -35.04
N LEU A 150 10.29 -26.18 -35.71
CA LEU A 150 11.65 -26.01 -35.18
C LEU A 150 11.77 -24.93 -34.15
N PHE A 151 10.94 -23.89 -34.25
CA PHE A 151 10.99 -22.70 -33.37
C PHE A 151 9.66 -22.56 -32.64
N THR A 152 9.30 -23.56 -31.84
CA THR A 152 8.14 -23.46 -30.92
C THR A 152 8.39 -22.36 -29.89
N LEU A 153 7.38 -21.53 -29.60
CA LEU A 153 7.48 -20.37 -28.72
C LEU A 153 6.59 -20.47 -27.47
N ASP A 154 5.69 -21.46 -27.44
CA ASP A 154 4.67 -21.56 -26.39
C ASP A 154 5.30 -21.81 -25.01
N GLY A 155 6.43 -22.53 -24.97
CA GLY A 155 7.18 -22.78 -23.73
C GLY A 155 7.78 -21.52 -23.13
N GLU A 156 8.44 -20.69 -23.94
CA GLU A 156 9.06 -19.45 -23.51
C GLU A 156 8.00 -18.43 -23.08
N PHE A 157 6.93 -18.25 -23.86
CA PHE A 157 5.84 -17.36 -23.49
C PHE A 157 5.17 -17.78 -22.18
N SER A 158 4.87 -19.07 -22.03
CA SER A 158 4.30 -19.60 -20.81
C SER A 158 5.22 -19.41 -19.60
N SER A 159 6.53 -19.63 -19.79
CA SER A 159 7.52 -19.47 -18.73
C SER A 159 7.63 -18.01 -18.27
N ILE A 160 7.66 -17.04 -19.20
CA ILE A 160 7.70 -15.61 -18.85
C ILE A 160 6.43 -15.21 -18.08
N VAL A 161 5.26 -15.61 -18.55
CA VAL A 161 3.98 -15.29 -17.89
C VAL A 161 3.89 -15.94 -16.52
N HIS A 162 4.29 -17.22 -16.40
CA HIS A 162 4.28 -17.95 -15.13
C HIS A 162 5.25 -17.35 -14.10
N ASN A 163 6.45 -16.96 -14.53
CA ASN A 163 7.41 -16.30 -13.66
C ASN A 163 6.85 -14.96 -13.13
N GLU A 164 6.21 -14.18 -13.99
CA GLU A 164 5.55 -12.93 -13.55
C GLU A 164 4.42 -13.18 -12.55
N GLU A 165 3.62 -14.20 -12.77
CA GLU A 165 2.54 -14.57 -11.83
C GLU A 165 3.10 -15.01 -10.48
N THR A 166 4.16 -15.79 -10.48
CA THR A 166 4.83 -16.26 -9.27
C THR A 166 5.43 -15.09 -8.49
N LEU A 167 6.14 -14.20 -9.17
CA LEU A 167 6.72 -12.99 -8.56
C LEU A 167 5.63 -12.08 -7.99
N LEU A 168 4.54 -11.87 -8.74
CA LEU A 168 3.41 -11.08 -8.30
C LEU A 168 2.76 -11.68 -7.04
N GLN A 169 2.53 -12.99 -7.03
CA GLN A 169 1.99 -13.69 -5.86
C GLN A 169 2.90 -13.57 -4.63
N GLN A 170 4.21 -13.73 -4.80
CA GLN A 170 5.17 -13.57 -3.71
C GLN A 170 5.14 -12.15 -3.14
N ARG A 171 5.20 -11.13 -4.00
CA ARG A 171 5.14 -9.72 -3.61
C ARG A 171 3.81 -9.37 -2.92
N GLN A 172 2.69 -9.86 -3.44
CA GLN A 172 1.36 -9.67 -2.83
C GLN A 172 1.23 -10.36 -1.47
N SER A 173 1.81 -11.54 -1.30
CA SER A 173 1.76 -12.27 -0.03
C SER A 173 2.50 -11.51 1.08
N VAL A 174 3.65 -10.92 0.76
CA VAL A 174 4.42 -10.07 1.67
C VAL A 174 3.62 -8.79 2.01
N SER A 175 3.05 -8.13 1.00
CA SER A 175 2.23 -6.93 1.19
C SER A 175 1.01 -7.19 2.07
N ARG A 176 0.26 -8.28 1.83
CA ARG A 176 -0.90 -8.67 2.66
C ARG A 176 -0.52 -8.92 4.12
N ARG A 177 0.64 -9.55 4.37
CA ARG A 177 1.11 -9.79 5.74
C ARG A 177 1.43 -8.48 6.45
N ARG A 178 2.07 -7.52 5.76
CA ARG A 178 2.34 -6.18 6.30
C ARG A 178 1.04 -5.40 6.57
N GLU A 179 0.10 -5.44 5.63
CA GLU A 179 -1.22 -4.80 5.76
C GLU A 179 -2.00 -5.36 6.96
N PHE A 180 -2.01 -6.68 7.15
CA PHE A 180 -2.64 -7.31 8.31
C PHE A 180 -2.01 -6.83 9.63
N ASN A 181 -0.68 -6.83 9.72
CA ASN A 181 0.03 -6.34 10.90
C ASN A 181 -0.24 -4.85 11.16
N GLY A 182 -0.29 -4.04 10.09
CA GLY A 182 -0.64 -2.62 10.17
C GLY A 182 -2.07 -2.39 10.70
N ARG A 183 -3.05 -3.14 10.20
CA ARG A 183 -4.44 -3.09 10.67
C ARG A 183 -4.54 -3.52 12.15
N LEU A 184 -3.84 -4.58 12.54
CA LEU A 184 -3.79 -5.04 13.92
C LEU A 184 -3.20 -3.96 14.84
N ALA A 185 -2.09 -3.35 14.44
CA ALA A 185 -1.46 -2.26 15.19
C ALA A 185 -2.39 -1.05 15.36
N LEU A 186 -3.09 -0.64 14.29
CA LEU A 186 -4.07 0.45 14.33
C LEU A 186 -5.24 0.11 15.28
N THR A 187 -5.76 -1.11 15.24
CA THR A 187 -6.86 -1.55 16.11
C THR A 187 -6.44 -1.54 17.58
N LEU A 188 -5.25 -2.07 17.88
CA LEU A 188 -4.71 -2.07 19.26
C LEU A 188 -4.47 -0.65 19.76
N THR A 189 -3.98 0.24 18.90
CA THR A 189 -3.76 1.64 19.26
C THR A 189 -5.07 2.37 19.53
N ALA A 190 -6.10 2.16 18.70
CA ALA A 190 -7.42 2.72 18.91
C ALA A 190 -8.03 2.25 20.25
N LEU A 191 -7.86 0.98 20.58
CA LEU A 191 -8.31 0.42 21.86
C LEU A 191 -7.56 1.05 23.04
N ALA A 192 -6.25 1.21 22.93
CA ALA A 192 -5.44 1.87 23.95
C ALA A 192 -5.83 3.34 24.14
N GLN A 193 -6.14 4.06 23.05
CA GLN A 193 -6.67 5.43 23.11
C GLN A 193 -7.99 5.50 23.85
N LEU A 194 -8.91 4.58 23.58
CA LEU A 194 -10.21 4.54 24.24
C LEU A 194 -10.07 4.28 25.74
N ILE A 195 -9.21 3.32 26.13
CA ILE A 195 -8.90 3.03 27.53
C ILE A 195 -8.30 4.26 28.22
N LEU A 196 -7.33 4.93 27.58
CA LEU A 196 -6.73 6.14 28.14
C LEU A 196 -7.75 7.26 28.34
N LEU A 197 -8.64 7.45 27.37
CA LEU A 197 -9.72 8.45 27.48
C LEU A 197 -10.63 8.16 28.67
N VAL A 198 -11.03 6.91 28.86
CA VAL A 198 -11.82 6.50 30.03
C VAL A 198 -11.09 6.78 31.35
N ILE A 199 -9.79 6.46 31.41
CA ILE A 199 -8.96 6.73 32.59
C ILE A 199 -8.90 8.25 32.87
N ILE A 200 -8.71 9.08 31.86
CA ILE A 200 -8.66 10.54 32.00
C ILE A 200 -10.00 11.07 32.52
N VAL A 201 -11.13 10.61 31.97
CA VAL A 201 -12.47 11.01 32.41
C VAL A 201 -12.69 10.64 33.88
N VAL A 202 -12.43 9.39 34.25
CA VAL A 202 -12.59 8.92 35.64
C VAL A 202 -11.69 9.68 36.61
N MET A 203 -10.43 9.95 36.23
CA MET A 203 -9.52 10.75 37.04
C MET A 203 -9.99 12.21 37.20
N SER A 204 -10.49 12.81 36.11
CA SER A 204 -11.04 14.16 36.11
C SER A 204 -12.27 14.28 37.04
N GLU A 205 -13.21 13.35 36.93
CA GLU A 205 -14.39 13.31 37.83
C GLU A 205 -14.00 13.17 39.31
N ARG A 206 -13.04 12.28 39.60
CA ARG A 206 -12.52 12.13 40.96
C ARG A 206 -11.84 13.40 41.50
N GLN A 207 -11.12 14.12 40.64
CA GLN A 207 -10.50 15.41 41.05
C GLN A 207 -11.55 16.51 41.32
N ILE A 208 -12.55 16.59 40.44
CA ILE A 208 -13.66 17.56 40.64
C ILE A 208 -14.45 17.23 41.93
N GLY A 209 -14.73 15.99 42.16
CA GLY A 209 -15.39 15.55 43.42
C GLY A 209 -14.59 15.88 44.66
N ARG A 210 -13.26 15.69 44.66
CA ARG A 210 -12.37 16.05 45.76
C ARG A 210 -12.31 17.59 46.00
N ARG A 211 -12.28 18.40 44.94
CA ARG A 211 -12.30 19.86 45.05
C ARG A 211 -13.64 20.33 45.64
N ARG A 212 -14.77 19.82 45.17
CA ARG A 212 -16.08 20.17 45.72
C ARG A 212 -16.23 19.82 47.22
N MET A 213 -15.69 18.65 47.65
CA MET A 213 -15.67 18.27 49.05
C MET A 213 -14.74 19.18 49.91
N ALA A 214 -13.62 19.65 49.35
CA ALA A 214 -12.73 20.56 50.05
C ALA A 214 -13.39 21.94 50.21
N GLU A 215 -13.98 22.52 49.15
CA GLU A 215 -14.73 23.76 49.16
C GLU A 215 -15.94 23.73 50.12
N SER A 216 -16.67 22.63 50.16
CA SER A 216 -17.78 22.45 51.10
C SER A 216 -17.31 22.39 52.57
N ARG A 217 -16.14 21.80 52.85
CA ARG A 217 -15.57 21.80 54.21
C ARG A 217 -15.09 23.21 54.62
N GLU A 218 -14.53 23.94 53.71
CA GLU A 218 -14.09 25.32 53.93
C GLU A 218 -15.30 26.25 54.21
N SER A 219 -16.37 26.16 53.42
CA SER A 219 -17.60 26.90 53.64
C SER A 219 -18.27 26.59 54.97
N HIS A 220 -18.31 25.32 55.37
CA HIS A 220 -18.82 24.92 56.69
C HIS A 220 -17.93 25.39 57.85
N ALA A 221 -16.60 25.46 57.66
CA ALA A 221 -15.70 26.00 58.68
C ALA A 221 -15.90 27.51 58.86
N VAL A 222 -16.06 28.24 57.76
CA VAL A 222 -16.34 29.70 57.77
C VAL A 222 -17.72 29.97 58.43
N GLN A 223 -18.75 29.23 58.08
CA GLN A 223 -20.06 29.37 58.74
C GLN A 223 -20.00 29.08 60.24
N ARG A 224 -19.28 28.03 60.67
CA ARG A 224 -19.07 27.72 62.08
C ARG A 224 -18.35 28.86 62.81
N SER A 225 -17.30 29.40 62.21
CA SER A 225 -16.57 30.53 62.80
C SER A 225 -17.43 31.78 62.93
N GLN A 226 -18.29 32.08 61.94
CA GLN A 226 -19.25 33.19 61.99
C GLN A 226 -20.32 32.98 63.06
N LEU A 227 -20.85 31.77 63.21
CA LEU A 227 -21.82 31.46 64.28
C LEU A 227 -21.18 31.58 65.68
N ILE A 228 -19.94 31.14 65.87
CA ILE A 228 -19.22 31.31 67.14
C ILE A 228 -18.98 32.80 67.43
N LEU A 229 -18.58 33.57 66.41
CA LEU A 229 -18.39 35.04 66.60
C LEU A 229 -19.71 35.76 66.95
N GLN A 230 -20.83 35.37 66.35
CA GLN A 230 -22.16 35.88 66.73
C GLN A 230 -22.55 35.51 68.14
N ALA A 231 -22.36 34.24 68.55
CA ALA A 231 -22.68 33.74 69.87
C ALA A 231 -21.84 34.40 70.98
N VAL A 232 -20.59 34.79 70.68
CA VAL A 232 -19.73 35.50 71.63
C VAL A 232 -20.08 36.99 71.69
N ARG A 233 -20.60 37.59 70.62
CA ARG A 233 -20.99 38.97 70.55
C ARG A 233 -22.25 39.33 71.35
N GLU A 234 -23.22 38.44 71.43
CA GLU A 234 -24.45 38.61 72.18
C GLU A 234 -24.21 38.76 73.69
N PRO A 235 -23.43 37.87 74.37
CA PRO A 235 -23.19 38.00 75.79
C PRO A 235 -22.35 39.25 76.13
N ILE A 236 -21.44 39.68 75.23
CA ILE A 236 -20.66 40.91 75.45
C ILE A 236 -21.55 42.16 75.36
N ALA A 237 -22.51 42.18 74.45
CA ALA A 237 -23.46 43.29 74.33
C ALA A 237 -24.41 43.39 75.58
N LEU A 238 -24.81 42.18 76.10
CA LEU A 238 -25.61 42.14 77.36
C LEU A 238 -24.83 42.67 78.56
N PHE A 239 -23.54 42.33 78.65
CA PHE A 239 -22.69 42.83 79.74
C PHE A 239 -22.42 44.32 79.64
N ASP A 240 -22.26 44.85 78.45
CA ASP A 240 -22.06 46.32 78.27
C ASP A 240 -23.35 47.10 78.57
N ALA A 241 -24.52 46.58 78.24
CA ALA A 241 -25.81 47.15 78.56
C ALA A 241 -26.13 47.14 80.08
N GLU A 242 -25.74 46.09 80.79
CA GLU A 242 -25.90 46.05 82.26
C GLU A 242 -24.89 46.93 82.98
N LEU A 243 -23.65 46.98 82.51
CA LEU A 243 -22.64 47.86 83.07
C LEU A 243 -22.97 49.36 82.89
N LYS A 244 -23.57 49.77 81.78
CA LYS A 244 -24.06 51.09 81.53
C LYS A 244 -25.28 51.43 82.36
N SER A 245 -26.08 50.50 82.69
CA SER A 245 -27.23 50.68 83.59
C SER A 245 -26.84 50.78 85.08
N LEU A 246 -25.59 50.33 85.42
CA LEU A 246 -25.02 50.44 86.78
C LEU A 246 -24.22 51.72 87.04
N VAL A 247 -24.04 52.58 86.03
CA VAL A 247 -23.27 53.87 86.12
C VAL A 247 -24.18 55.08 85.94
N VAL A 248 -25.48 54.92 86.03
CA VAL A 248 -26.45 55.96 86.24
C VAL A 248 -26.93 55.83 87.72
#